data_c5a5aa66240ee5ba79a44d719ab098e5
#
_entry.id   c5a5aa66240ee5ba79a44d719ab098e5
#
_cell.length_a   1.000
_cell.length_b   1.000
_cell.length_c   1.000
_cell.angle_alpha   90.00
_cell.angle_beta   90.00
_cell.angle_gamma   90.00
#
_symmetry.space_group_name_H-M   'P 1'
#
loop_
_entity.id
_entity.type
_entity.pdbx_description
1 polymer ?
#
loop_
_entity_poly.entity_id
_entity_poly.type
_entity_poly.pdbx_seq_one_letter_code
_entity_poly.pdbx_strand_id
1 'polypeptide(L)'
;MEKAENRNQFVDIMRGMAMLLVVLGHTMTGCTANSQSSFLFNIIWSLQMPLFILISGYVTKYSRPISDGNGLWKYVKRRTVAYMLPWAVWSFLVRGIIFGEDGFLNVKHLLWNMDSGYWFLATIWTISMIFGIASFIAERVSKENLLKKQIVLLGCYLAGMVLLAGIGAVLGLSFFAIKLTLYYMPFYYAGFLYGQFDDRMKESETGKKMIDSVVAICFVMWLFIILRFSLYEMSDGGLAIILRAATSLAGCIAVCGLCKVLLLVLI
;
A
#
# COMPACT_ATOMS: atom_id res chain seq x y z
N MET A 1 28.71 -3.55 17.29
CA MET A 1 28.28 -4.32 16.10
C MET A 1 27.02 -5.14 16.33
N GLU A 2 26.18 -4.81 17.32
CA GLU A 2 25.04 -5.63 17.79
C GLU A 2 23.66 -5.19 17.26
N LYS A 3 23.61 -4.26 16.31
CA LYS A 3 22.34 -3.72 15.72
C LYS A 3 21.93 -4.34 14.38
N ALA A 4 22.71 -5.27 13.83
CA ALA A 4 22.43 -5.90 12.53
C ALA A 4 21.51 -7.13 12.61
N GLU A 5 21.30 -7.69 13.81
CA GLU A 5 20.66 -9.01 14.00
C GLU A 5 19.13 -9.04 13.92
N ASN A 6 18.45 -7.89 13.82
CA ASN A 6 16.97 -7.83 13.79
C ASN A 6 16.40 -7.27 12.47
N ARG A 7 17.18 -7.32 11.39
CA ARG A 7 16.70 -6.86 10.08
C ARG A 7 15.90 -7.97 9.41
N ASN A 8 14.63 -7.70 9.10
CA ASN A 8 13.78 -8.68 8.45
C ASN A 8 14.07 -8.73 6.94
N GLN A 9 14.89 -9.71 6.53
CA GLN A 9 15.31 -9.90 5.14
C GLN A 9 14.12 -10.05 4.16
N PHE A 10 13.04 -10.71 4.59
CA PHE A 10 11.83 -10.84 3.78
C PHE A 10 11.24 -9.47 3.42
N VAL A 11 11.14 -8.56 4.38
CA VAL A 11 10.64 -7.19 4.13
C VAL A 11 11.57 -6.41 3.20
N ASP A 12 12.88 -6.60 3.35
CA ASP A 12 13.87 -5.93 2.50
C ASP A 12 13.80 -6.43 1.06
N ILE A 13 13.68 -7.74 0.83
CA ILE A 13 13.50 -8.34 -0.49
C ILE A 13 12.19 -7.81 -1.13
N MET A 14 11.10 -7.80 -0.39
CA MET A 14 9.82 -7.28 -0.89
C MET A 14 9.89 -5.80 -1.28
N ARG A 15 10.55 -4.98 -0.45
CA ARG A 15 10.76 -3.55 -0.76
C ARG A 15 11.65 -3.36 -1.98
N GLY A 16 12.72 -4.15 -2.10
CA GLY A 16 13.60 -4.13 -3.27
C GLY A 16 12.85 -4.51 -4.55
N MET A 17 12.02 -5.56 -4.50
CA MET A 17 11.17 -5.97 -5.62
C MET A 17 10.18 -4.86 -6.00
N ALA A 18 9.48 -4.30 -5.02
CA ALA A 18 8.51 -3.22 -5.27
C ALA A 18 9.20 -1.98 -5.87
N MET A 19 10.39 -1.60 -5.38
CA MET A 19 11.17 -0.48 -5.93
C MET A 19 11.60 -0.75 -7.37
N LEU A 20 12.08 -1.97 -7.66
CA LEU A 20 12.46 -2.36 -9.00
C LEU A 20 11.29 -2.24 -9.98
N LEU A 21 10.10 -2.71 -9.59
CA LEU A 21 8.89 -2.58 -10.41
C LEU A 21 8.51 -1.12 -10.66
N VAL A 22 8.63 -0.24 -9.66
CA VAL A 22 8.35 1.20 -9.84
C VAL A 22 9.34 1.84 -10.81
N VAL A 23 10.64 1.58 -10.66
CA VAL A 23 11.66 2.12 -11.57
C VAL A 23 11.42 1.63 -12.99
N LEU A 24 11.18 0.33 -13.19
CA LEU A 24 10.87 -0.24 -14.51
C LEU A 24 9.59 0.37 -15.11
N GLY A 25 8.53 0.54 -14.32
CA GLY A 25 7.29 1.15 -14.78
C GLY A 25 7.50 2.59 -15.29
N HIS A 26 8.21 3.41 -14.51
CA HIS A 26 8.54 4.78 -14.91
C HIS A 26 9.47 4.84 -16.12
N THR A 27 10.46 3.95 -16.22
CA THR A 27 11.34 3.86 -17.38
C THR A 27 10.57 3.49 -18.63
N MET A 28 9.65 2.52 -18.54
CA MET A 28 8.83 2.12 -19.69
C MET A 28 7.93 3.26 -20.16
N THR A 29 7.26 3.97 -19.26
CA THR A 29 6.39 5.09 -19.63
C THR A 29 7.15 6.31 -20.14
N GLY A 30 8.38 6.54 -19.68
CA GLY A 30 9.22 7.67 -20.08
C GLY A 30 10.04 7.44 -21.36
N CYS A 31 10.40 6.18 -21.66
CA CYS A 31 11.35 5.86 -22.73
C CYS A 31 10.74 5.12 -23.93
N THR A 32 9.53 4.57 -23.81
CA THR A 32 8.95 3.73 -24.86
C THR A 32 7.55 4.21 -25.24
N ALA A 33 7.36 4.55 -26.52
CA ALA A 33 6.03 4.83 -27.04
C ALA A 33 5.15 3.56 -26.97
N ASN A 34 3.88 3.74 -26.59
CA ASN A 34 2.90 2.64 -26.46
C ASN A 34 3.29 1.52 -25.46
N SER A 35 4.18 1.80 -24.51
CA SER A 35 4.57 0.83 -23.49
C SER A 35 3.38 0.29 -22.67
N GLN A 36 2.32 1.09 -22.54
CA GLN A 36 1.14 0.83 -21.72
C GLN A 36 0.31 -0.37 -22.22
N SER A 37 0.37 -0.72 -23.49
CA SER A 37 -0.29 -1.91 -24.08
C SER A 37 0.57 -3.18 -23.97
N SER A 38 1.81 -3.09 -23.47
CA SER A 38 2.68 -4.25 -23.34
C SER A 38 2.31 -5.15 -22.18
N PHE A 39 2.50 -6.45 -22.36
CA PHE A 39 2.29 -7.45 -21.31
C PHE A 39 3.18 -7.18 -20.08
N LEU A 40 4.43 -6.78 -20.28
CA LEU A 40 5.35 -6.45 -19.20
C LEU A 40 4.84 -5.26 -18.38
N PHE A 41 4.31 -4.23 -19.04
CA PHE A 41 3.71 -3.09 -18.35
C PHE A 41 2.49 -3.51 -17.53
N ASN A 42 1.65 -4.41 -18.05
CA ASN A 42 0.48 -4.94 -17.34
C ASN A 42 0.89 -5.67 -16.04
N ILE A 43 1.97 -6.47 -16.07
CA ILE A 43 2.57 -7.09 -14.88
C ILE A 43 2.98 -6.01 -13.87
N ILE A 44 3.81 -5.08 -14.31
CA ILE A 44 4.37 -4.02 -13.45
C ILE A 44 3.25 -3.20 -12.84
N TRP A 45 2.31 -2.73 -13.67
CA TRP A 45 1.21 -1.88 -13.23
C TRP A 45 0.31 -2.56 -12.21
N SER A 46 0.06 -3.87 -12.35
CA SER A 46 -0.74 -4.65 -11.39
C SER A 46 -0.09 -4.80 -10.01
N LEU A 47 1.23 -4.65 -9.91
CA LEU A 47 1.99 -4.98 -8.69
C LEU A 47 2.64 -3.79 -8.01
N GLN A 48 3.22 -2.84 -8.77
CA GLN A 48 4.15 -1.84 -8.25
C GLN A 48 3.62 -1.09 -7.02
N MET A 49 2.50 -0.39 -7.13
CA MET A 49 1.91 0.39 -6.04
C MET A 49 1.13 -0.45 -5.02
N PRO A 50 0.29 -1.43 -5.43
CA PRO A 50 -0.35 -2.35 -4.50
C PRO A 50 0.63 -3.03 -3.55
N LEU A 51 1.79 -3.49 -4.06
CA LEU A 51 2.80 -4.18 -3.25
C LEU A 51 3.41 -3.25 -2.19
N PHE A 52 3.75 -2.00 -2.53
CA PHE A 52 4.25 -1.04 -1.54
C PHE A 52 3.25 -0.77 -0.41
N ILE A 53 1.98 -0.61 -0.77
CA ILE A 53 0.91 -0.36 0.22
C ILE A 53 0.71 -1.60 1.09
N LEU A 54 0.69 -2.80 0.50
CA LEU A 54 0.57 -4.06 1.23
C LEU A 54 1.75 -4.26 2.21
N ILE A 55 3.00 -4.04 1.76
CA ILE A 55 4.18 -4.10 2.64
C ILE A 55 4.06 -3.09 3.79
N SER A 56 3.54 -1.91 3.54
CA SER A 56 3.35 -0.89 4.58
C SER A 56 2.35 -1.32 5.64
N GLY A 57 1.30 -2.04 5.27
CA GLY A 57 0.39 -2.70 6.20
C GLY A 57 1.06 -3.86 6.95
N TYR A 58 1.79 -4.72 6.24
CA TYR A 58 2.50 -5.87 6.81
C TYR A 58 3.47 -5.47 7.92
N VAL A 59 4.26 -4.42 7.72
CA VAL A 59 5.25 -3.98 8.71
C VAL A 59 4.65 -3.36 9.97
N THR A 60 3.34 -3.13 10.02
CA THR A 60 2.68 -2.64 11.25
C THR A 60 2.79 -3.63 12.40
N LYS A 61 2.95 -4.93 12.12
CA LYS A 61 3.16 -5.97 13.14
C LYS A 61 4.42 -5.73 14.00
N TYR A 62 5.42 -5.03 13.46
CA TYR A 62 6.63 -4.65 14.19
C TYR A 62 6.49 -3.33 14.95
N SER A 63 5.35 -2.65 14.81
CA SER A 63 5.08 -1.38 15.49
C SER A 63 4.57 -1.65 16.90
N ARG A 64 5.02 -0.82 17.86
CA ARG A 64 4.47 -0.85 19.22
C ARG A 64 2.99 -0.44 19.20
N PRO A 65 2.14 -1.05 20.04
CA PRO A 65 0.76 -0.62 20.22
C PRO A 65 0.67 0.85 20.60
N ILE A 66 -0.32 1.55 20.06
CA ILE A 66 -0.58 2.97 20.37
C ILE A 66 -1.58 3.01 21.52
N SER A 67 -1.09 3.03 22.77
CA SER A 67 -1.94 2.90 23.97
C SER A 67 -2.37 4.22 24.59
N ASP A 68 -1.64 5.32 24.33
CA ASP A 68 -1.86 6.63 24.93
C ASP A 68 -1.78 7.78 23.91
N GLY A 69 -2.22 8.97 24.33
CA GLY A 69 -2.22 10.15 23.47
C GLY A 69 -0.83 10.59 23.05
N ASN A 70 0.17 10.43 23.92
CA ASN A 70 1.56 10.75 23.59
C ASN A 70 2.13 9.79 22.54
N GLY A 71 1.78 8.51 22.62
CA GLY A 71 2.12 7.50 21.61
C GLY A 71 1.50 7.84 20.26
N LEU A 72 0.21 8.24 20.24
CA LEU A 72 -0.49 8.67 19.03
C LEU A 72 0.19 9.90 18.42
N TRP A 73 0.50 10.92 19.24
CA TRP A 73 1.18 12.12 18.75
C TRP A 73 2.57 11.82 18.17
N LYS A 74 3.36 10.98 18.83
CA LYS A 74 4.65 10.51 18.30
C LYS A 74 4.49 9.75 16.98
N TYR A 75 3.46 8.91 16.87
CA TYR A 75 3.14 8.19 15.65
C TYR A 75 2.80 9.14 14.50
N VAL A 76 1.86 10.08 14.73
CA VAL A 76 1.44 11.10 13.76
C VAL A 76 2.63 11.92 13.30
N LYS A 77 3.39 12.51 14.25
CA LYS A 77 4.58 13.34 13.93
C LYS A 77 5.58 12.56 13.06
N ARG A 78 5.92 11.33 13.45
CA ARG A 78 6.88 10.51 12.71
C ARG A 78 6.42 10.22 11.29
N ARG A 79 5.13 9.85 11.10
CA ARG A 79 4.57 9.54 9.78
C ARG A 79 4.44 10.80 8.92
N THR A 80 4.03 11.92 9.51
CA THR A 80 3.93 13.20 8.79
C THR A 80 5.31 13.65 8.31
N VAL A 81 6.33 13.62 9.14
CA VAL A 81 7.69 13.96 8.72
C VAL A 81 8.19 12.99 7.65
N ALA A 82 7.93 11.67 7.79
CA ALA A 82 8.42 10.67 6.84
C ALA A 82 7.80 10.77 5.45
N TYR A 83 6.55 11.21 5.33
CA TYR A 83 5.83 11.24 4.05
C TYR A 83 5.56 12.65 3.54
N MET A 84 5.12 13.57 4.41
CA MET A 84 4.74 14.91 3.97
C MET A 84 5.93 15.83 3.74
N LEU A 85 7.04 15.65 4.49
CA LEU A 85 8.25 16.44 4.23
C LEU A 85 8.86 16.11 2.85
N PRO A 86 9.10 14.85 2.47
CA PRO A 86 9.55 14.56 1.10
C PRO A 86 8.52 14.99 0.05
N TRP A 87 7.23 14.81 0.28
CA TRP A 87 6.20 15.27 -0.63
C TRP A 87 6.28 16.78 -0.86
N ALA A 88 6.40 17.58 0.21
CA ALA A 88 6.50 19.02 0.09
C ALA A 88 7.80 19.46 -0.60
N VAL A 89 8.93 18.85 -0.26
CA VAL A 89 10.23 19.16 -0.89
C VAL A 89 10.21 18.85 -2.38
N TRP A 90 9.76 17.68 -2.78
CA TRP A 90 9.76 17.30 -4.19
C TRP A 90 8.70 18.07 -5.00
N SER A 91 7.50 18.25 -4.47
CA SER A 91 6.45 18.97 -5.19
C SER A 91 6.73 20.45 -5.27
N PHE A 92 6.99 21.12 -4.15
CA PHE A 92 7.10 22.57 -4.10
C PHE A 92 8.50 23.04 -4.48
N LEU A 93 9.54 22.54 -3.81
CA LEU A 93 10.91 23.02 -4.01
C LEU A 93 11.48 22.56 -5.35
N VAL A 94 11.43 21.25 -5.62
CA VAL A 94 12.09 20.70 -6.81
C VAL A 94 11.29 21.03 -8.07
N ARG A 95 10.02 20.63 -8.16
CA ARG A 95 9.22 20.88 -9.37
C ARG A 95 8.82 22.34 -9.50
N GLY A 96 8.35 22.98 -8.43
CA GLY A 96 7.89 24.37 -8.48
C GLY A 96 9.05 25.36 -8.67
N ILE A 97 10.06 25.32 -7.81
CA ILE A 97 11.13 26.33 -7.83
C ILE A 97 12.26 25.96 -8.78
N ILE A 98 12.79 24.72 -8.71
CA ILE A 98 13.98 24.34 -9.50
C ILE A 98 13.64 24.14 -10.97
N PHE A 99 12.53 23.42 -11.25
CA PHE A 99 12.11 23.17 -12.64
C PHE A 99 11.14 24.23 -13.19
N GLY A 100 10.71 25.20 -12.37
CA GLY A 100 9.87 26.32 -12.82
C GLY A 100 8.47 25.90 -13.27
N GLU A 101 7.95 24.82 -12.72
CA GLU A 101 6.59 24.35 -13.03
C GLU A 101 5.56 25.14 -12.18
N ASP A 102 5.01 26.22 -12.69
CA ASP A 102 4.12 27.15 -11.97
C ASP A 102 2.93 26.48 -11.26
N GLY A 103 2.40 25.41 -11.81
CA GLY A 103 1.33 24.61 -11.17
C GLY A 103 1.70 24.13 -9.78
N PHE A 104 2.97 23.79 -9.53
CA PHE A 104 3.45 23.29 -8.25
C PHE A 104 3.74 24.40 -7.21
N LEU A 105 3.73 25.66 -7.61
CA LEU A 105 3.76 26.83 -6.73
C LEU A 105 2.36 27.22 -6.21
N ASN A 106 1.31 26.68 -6.84
CA ASN A 106 -0.08 26.94 -6.46
C ASN A 106 -0.59 25.83 -5.52
N VAL A 107 -0.84 26.18 -4.25
CA VAL A 107 -1.33 25.25 -3.21
C VAL A 107 -2.65 24.59 -3.63
N LYS A 108 -3.55 25.32 -4.30
CA LYS A 108 -4.81 24.75 -4.79
C LYS A 108 -4.54 23.68 -5.86
N HIS A 109 -3.64 23.94 -6.80
CA HIS A 109 -3.23 22.95 -7.81
C HIS A 109 -2.61 21.71 -7.15
N LEU A 110 -1.71 21.90 -6.21
CA LEU A 110 -1.10 20.80 -5.46
C LEU A 110 -2.12 19.92 -4.73
N LEU A 111 -3.16 20.50 -4.15
CA LEU A 111 -4.15 19.76 -3.40
C LEU A 111 -5.22 19.10 -4.28
N TRP A 112 -5.63 19.71 -5.39
CA TRP A 112 -6.70 19.20 -6.25
C TRP A 112 -6.24 18.42 -7.47
N ASN A 113 -4.96 18.51 -7.87
CA ASN A 113 -4.36 17.75 -8.98
C ASN A 113 -3.22 16.84 -8.52
N MET A 114 -3.33 16.29 -7.33
CA MET A 114 -2.28 15.46 -6.73
C MET A 114 -2.01 14.18 -7.54
N ASP A 115 -3.00 13.68 -8.28
CA ASP A 115 -2.90 12.51 -9.16
C ASP A 115 -1.85 12.68 -10.27
N SER A 116 -1.53 13.92 -10.65
CA SER A 116 -0.51 14.23 -11.66
C SER A 116 0.93 14.24 -11.12
N GLY A 117 1.14 13.99 -9.85
CA GLY A 117 2.45 14.12 -9.21
C GLY A 117 2.75 13.08 -8.13
N TYR A 118 3.11 13.55 -6.97
CA TYR A 118 3.59 12.71 -5.85
C TYR A 118 2.44 12.16 -4.97
N TRP A 119 1.35 11.72 -5.60
CA TRP A 119 0.14 11.23 -4.94
C TRP A 119 0.41 10.10 -3.94
N PHE A 120 1.40 9.24 -4.24
CA PHE A 120 1.70 8.06 -3.43
C PHE A 120 2.03 8.42 -1.97
N LEU A 121 2.83 9.48 -1.75
CA LEU A 121 3.22 9.91 -0.40
C LEU A 121 2.02 10.42 0.41
N ALA A 122 1.10 11.15 -0.23
CA ALA A 122 -0.13 11.62 0.39
C ALA A 122 -1.08 10.45 0.69
N THR A 123 -1.24 9.53 -0.25
CA THR A 123 -2.05 8.31 -0.10
C THR A 123 -1.58 7.46 1.08
N ILE A 124 -0.29 7.11 1.14
CA ILE A 124 0.24 6.27 2.22
C ILE A 124 0.21 6.99 3.57
N TRP A 125 0.39 8.32 3.58
CA TRP A 125 0.22 9.13 4.78
C TRP A 125 -1.23 9.06 5.29
N THR A 126 -2.22 9.34 4.44
CA THR A 126 -3.65 9.33 4.80
C THR A 126 -4.07 7.95 5.31
N ILE A 127 -3.72 6.87 4.61
CA ILE A 127 -3.98 5.50 5.05
C ILE A 127 -3.36 5.23 6.41
N SER A 128 -2.09 5.63 6.61
CA SER A 128 -1.39 5.46 7.88
C SER A 128 -2.05 6.23 9.01
N MET A 129 -2.57 7.45 8.76
CA MET A 129 -3.28 8.23 9.77
C MET A 129 -4.57 7.55 10.20
N ILE A 130 -5.40 7.14 9.23
CA ILE A 130 -6.67 6.43 9.51
C ILE A 130 -6.39 5.14 10.28
N PHE A 131 -5.42 4.34 9.84
CA PHE A 131 -5.05 3.09 10.52
C PHE A 131 -4.50 3.34 11.93
N GLY A 132 -3.67 4.35 12.12
CA GLY A 132 -3.10 4.71 13.43
C GLY A 132 -4.17 5.14 14.42
N ILE A 133 -5.14 5.96 13.99
CA ILE A 133 -6.29 6.38 14.82
C ILE A 133 -7.18 5.18 15.14
N ALA A 134 -7.50 4.34 14.14
CA ALA A 134 -8.28 3.12 14.33
C ALA A 134 -7.60 2.16 15.33
N SER A 135 -6.27 1.98 15.23
CA SER A 135 -5.48 1.16 16.14
C SER A 135 -5.48 1.70 17.57
N PHE A 136 -5.38 3.02 17.72
CA PHE A 136 -5.44 3.69 19.03
C PHE A 136 -6.81 3.49 19.71
N ILE A 137 -7.91 3.64 18.95
CA ILE A 137 -9.25 3.42 19.46
C ILE A 137 -9.44 1.95 19.86
N ALA A 138 -9.03 1.01 18.99
CA ALA A 138 -9.13 -0.42 19.24
C ALA A 138 -8.35 -0.85 20.49
N GLU A 139 -7.16 -0.29 20.72
CA GLU A 139 -6.35 -0.55 21.91
C GLU A 139 -7.03 -0.07 23.19
N ARG A 140 -7.69 1.09 23.15
CA ARG A 140 -8.39 1.65 24.30
C ARG A 140 -9.69 0.91 24.65
N VAL A 141 -10.44 0.49 23.62
CA VAL A 141 -11.75 -0.16 23.81
C VAL A 141 -11.62 -1.64 24.20
N SER A 142 -10.54 -2.30 23.76
CA SER A 142 -10.43 -3.77 23.87
C SER A 142 -9.01 -4.23 24.16
N LYS A 143 -8.48 -3.91 25.35
CA LYS A 143 -7.13 -4.33 25.75
C LYS A 143 -6.96 -5.84 25.88
N GLU A 144 -7.96 -6.55 26.38
CA GLU A 144 -7.86 -7.95 26.80
C GLU A 144 -8.42 -8.95 25.78
N ASN A 145 -9.36 -8.53 24.93
CA ASN A 145 -10.00 -9.41 23.95
C ASN A 145 -9.51 -9.12 22.54
N LEU A 146 -8.65 -10.02 22.03
CA LEU A 146 -8.04 -9.87 20.71
C LEU A 146 -9.10 -9.81 19.58
N LEU A 147 -10.15 -10.63 19.63
CA LEU A 147 -11.19 -10.64 18.60
C LEU A 147 -11.96 -9.32 18.59
N LYS A 148 -12.38 -8.84 19.78
CA LYS A 148 -13.05 -7.55 19.92
C LYS A 148 -12.15 -6.41 19.41
N LYS A 149 -10.87 -6.45 19.72
CA LYS A 149 -9.88 -5.48 19.23
C LYS A 149 -9.81 -5.44 17.69
N GLN A 150 -9.79 -6.61 17.04
CA GLN A 150 -9.77 -6.69 15.58
C GLN A 150 -11.08 -6.18 14.94
N ILE A 151 -12.23 -6.48 15.54
CA ILE A 151 -13.54 -5.98 15.08
C ILE A 151 -13.61 -4.45 15.21
N VAL A 152 -13.19 -3.89 16.34
CA VAL A 152 -13.16 -2.43 16.54
C VAL A 152 -12.19 -1.77 15.58
N LEU A 153 -11.00 -2.35 15.38
CA LEU A 153 -10.02 -1.85 14.40
C LEU A 153 -10.61 -1.80 12.99
N LEU A 154 -11.21 -2.90 12.54
CA LEU A 154 -11.85 -2.96 11.22
C LEU A 154 -12.99 -1.95 11.11
N GLY A 155 -13.87 -1.88 12.12
CA GLY A 155 -14.98 -0.93 12.14
C GLY A 155 -14.53 0.53 12.04
N CYS A 156 -13.53 0.92 12.85
CA CYS A 156 -12.96 2.28 12.78
C CYS A 156 -12.24 2.55 11.46
N TYR A 157 -11.57 1.55 10.88
CA TYR A 157 -10.91 1.69 9.60
C TYR A 157 -11.91 1.90 8.46
N LEU A 158 -13.00 1.10 8.44
CA LEU A 158 -14.09 1.27 7.48
C LEU A 158 -14.83 2.60 7.67
N ALA A 159 -15.07 3.04 8.90
CA ALA A 159 -15.62 4.35 9.19
C ALA A 159 -14.73 5.47 8.63
N GLY A 160 -13.40 5.33 8.76
CA GLY A 160 -12.43 6.23 8.13
C GLY A 160 -12.53 6.25 6.60
N MET A 161 -12.75 5.09 5.95
CA MET A 161 -13.01 5.02 4.50
C MET A 161 -14.28 5.78 4.10
N VAL A 162 -15.37 5.56 4.83
CA VAL A 162 -16.67 6.23 4.57
C VAL A 162 -16.54 7.75 4.75
N LEU A 163 -15.86 8.19 5.83
CA LEU A 163 -15.60 9.61 6.06
C LEU A 163 -14.78 10.22 4.91
N LEU A 164 -13.73 9.53 4.48
CA LEU A 164 -12.90 9.98 3.36
C LEU A 164 -13.68 10.05 2.06
N ALA A 165 -14.55 9.08 1.79
CA ALA A 165 -15.45 9.08 0.63
C ALA A 165 -16.44 10.27 0.70
N GLY A 166 -16.97 10.57 1.88
CA GLY A 166 -17.84 11.75 2.12
C GLY A 166 -17.10 13.07 1.84
N ILE A 167 -15.84 13.19 2.30
CA ILE A 167 -15.01 14.36 1.98
C ILE A 167 -14.78 14.45 0.46
N GLY A 168 -14.52 13.32 -0.21
CA GLY A 168 -14.34 13.26 -1.66
C GLY A 168 -15.59 13.62 -2.44
N ALA A 169 -16.79 13.32 -1.92
CA ALA A 169 -18.05 13.71 -2.53
C ALA A 169 -18.26 15.24 -2.47
N VAL A 170 -17.75 15.92 -1.45
CA VAL A 170 -17.88 17.38 -1.27
C VAL A 170 -16.77 18.14 -2.00
N LEU A 171 -15.51 17.73 -1.84
CA LEU A 171 -14.33 18.45 -2.35
C LEU A 171 -13.85 17.95 -3.73
N GLY A 172 -14.37 16.83 -4.19
CA GLY A 172 -13.91 16.12 -5.38
C GLY A 172 -12.95 14.97 -5.05
N LEU A 173 -13.02 13.89 -5.81
CA LEU A 173 -12.20 12.69 -5.60
C LEU A 173 -10.70 12.90 -5.90
N SER A 174 -10.37 13.91 -6.70
CA SER A 174 -8.97 14.29 -6.98
C SER A 174 -8.33 15.06 -5.82
N PHE A 175 -9.13 15.62 -4.90
CA PHE A 175 -8.62 16.32 -3.74
C PHE A 175 -7.78 15.38 -2.87
N PHE A 176 -6.55 15.76 -2.63
CA PHE A 176 -5.58 15.03 -1.81
C PHE A 176 -5.48 13.53 -2.14
N ALA A 177 -5.60 13.19 -3.44
CA ALA A 177 -5.59 11.81 -3.97
C ALA A 177 -6.61 10.87 -3.29
N ILE A 178 -7.80 11.37 -2.93
CA ILE A 178 -8.83 10.58 -2.23
C ILE A 178 -9.22 9.33 -3.04
N LYS A 179 -9.41 9.46 -4.37
CA LYS A 179 -9.73 8.32 -5.26
C LYS A 179 -8.73 7.19 -5.09
N LEU A 180 -7.44 7.50 -5.17
CA LEU A 180 -6.35 6.54 -5.05
C LEU A 180 -6.23 6.02 -3.61
N THR A 181 -6.41 6.87 -2.61
CA THR A 181 -6.41 6.47 -1.21
C THR A 181 -7.48 5.41 -0.92
N LEU A 182 -8.73 5.65 -1.34
CA LEU A 182 -9.83 4.70 -1.19
C LEU A 182 -9.56 3.38 -1.92
N TYR A 183 -8.98 3.44 -3.13
CA TYR A 183 -8.60 2.25 -3.89
C TYR A 183 -7.52 1.42 -3.18
N TYR A 184 -6.54 2.07 -2.55
CA TYR A 184 -5.41 1.38 -1.92
C TYR A 184 -5.62 0.98 -0.45
N MET A 185 -6.62 1.54 0.25
CA MET A 185 -6.92 1.17 1.64
C MET A 185 -7.09 -0.34 1.86
N PRO A 186 -7.81 -1.11 1.02
CA PRO A 186 -7.93 -2.56 1.17
C PRO A 186 -6.58 -3.30 1.14
N PHE A 187 -5.63 -2.86 0.32
CA PHE A 187 -4.29 -3.47 0.23
C PHE A 187 -3.48 -3.28 1.52
N TYR A 188 -3.58 -2.11 2.12
CA TYR A 188 -2.92 -1.85 3.40
C TYR A 188 -3.49 -2.76 4.50
N TYR A 189 -4.82 -2.87 4.58
CA TYR A 189 -5.46 -3.74 5.56
C TYR A 189 -5.16 -5.22 5.30
N ALA A 190 -5.15 -5.66 4.04
CA ALA A 190 -4.73 -7.00 3.66
C ALA A 190 -3.27 -7.29 4.07
N GLY A 191 -2.37 -6.33 3.89
CA GLY A 191 -0.99 -6.44 4.38
C GLY A 191 -0.89 -6.57 5.89
N PHE A 192 -1.68 -5.78 6.63
CA PHE A 192 -1.80 -5.90 8.09
C PHE A 192 -2.28 -7.30 8.50
N LEU A 193 -3.37 -7.80 7.90
CA LEU A 193 -3.88 -9.14 8.16
C LEU A 193 -2.83 -10.21 7.83
N TYR A 194 -2.21 -10.11 6.67
CA TYR A 194 -1.14 -11.03 6.27
C TYR A 194 -0.03 -11.08 7.31
N GLY A 195 0.39 -9.92 7.85
CA GLY A 195 1.38 -9.86 8.93
C GLY A 195 0.95 -10.57 10.21
N GLN A 196 -0.34 -10.50 10.57
CA GLN A 196 -0.88 -11.17 11.75
C GLN A 196 -1.02 -12.69 11.56
N PHE A 197 -1.39 -13.12 10.35
CA PHE A 197 -1.55 -14.55 10.04
C PHE A 197 -0.24 -15.25 9.77
N ASP A 198 0.73 -14.59 9.13
CA ASP A 198 2.01 -15.17 8.75
C ASP A 198 2.75 -15.80 9.95
N ASP A 199 2.75 -15.11 11.08
CA ASP A 199 3.42 -15.61 12.29
C ASP A 199 2.69 -16.82 12.89
N ARG A 200 1.36 -16.82 12.89
CA ARG A 200 0.55 -17.93 13.44
C ARG A 200 0.59 -19.19 12.58
N MET A 201 0.58 -19.01 11.25
CA MET A 201 0.53 -20.14 10.31
C MET A 201 1.87 -20.85 10.16
N LYS A 202 3.00 -20.18 10.46
CA LYS A 202 4.33 -20.79 10.42
C LYS A 202 4.55 -21.85 11.50
N GLU A 203 3.77 -21.84 12.57
CA GLU A 203 3.90 -22.78 13.68
C GLU A 203 3.36 -24.19 13.36
N SER A 204 2.57 -24.35 12.28
CA SER A 204 1.93 -25.62 11.90
C SER A 204 2.30 -26.04 10.48
N GLU A 205 2.62 -27.31 10.28
CA GLU A 205 2.84 -27.88 8.93
C GLU A 205 1.61 -27.77 8.03
N THR A 206 0.40 -27.95 8.61
CA THR A 206 -0.87 -27.75 7.89
C THR A 206 -1.02 -26.28 7.48
N GLY A 207 -0.65 -25.34 8.36
CA GLY A 207 -0.66 -23.91 8.06
C GLY A 207 0.28 -23.54 6.93
N LYS A 208 1.49 -24.07 6.91
CA LYS A 208 2.47 -23.86 5.81
C LYS A 208 1.90 -24.33 4.47
N LYS A 209 1.39 -25.57 4.41
CA LYS A 209 0.79 -26.12 3.18
C LYS A 209 -0.42 -25.31 2.69
N MET A 210 -1.21 -24.78 3.63
CA MET A 210 -2.35 -23.90 3.29
C MET A 210 -1.87 -22.58 2.69
N ILE A 211 -0.83 -21.95 3.25
CA ILE A 211 -0.24 -20.73 2.67
C ILE A 211 0.28 -21.00 1.26
N ASP A 212 1.04 -22.09 1.06
CA ASP A 212 1.62 -22.44 -0.24
C ASP A 212 0.52 -22.69 -1.28
N SER A 213 -0.57 -23.36 -0.89
CA SER A 213 -1.72 -23.56 -1.77
C SER A 213 -2.40 -22.25 -2.15
N VAL A 214 -2.61 -21.34 -1.19
CA VAL A 214 -3.18 -20.01 -1.45
C VAL A 214 -2.28 -19.20 -2.39
N VAL A 215 -0.97 -19.22 -2.17
CA VAL A 215 0.00 -18.55 -3.03
C VAL A 215 -0.07 -19.10 -4.46
N ALA A 216 -0.10 -20.43 -4.63
CA ALA A 216 -0.19 -21.08 -5.94
C ALA A 216 -1.50 -20.71 -6.68
N ILE A 217 -2.63 -20.75 -5.98
CA ILE A 217 -3.94 -20.35 -6.54
C ILE A 217 -3.93 -18.89 -6.95
N CYS A 218 -3.44 -17.99 -6.08
CA CYS A 218 -3.33 -16.57 -6.37
C CYS A 218 -2.42 -16.30 -7.57
N PHE A 219 -1.30 -17.01 -7.68
CA PHE A 219 -0.39 -16.88 -8.83
C PHE A 219 -1.07 -17.28 -10.14
N VAL A 220 -1.76 -18.42 -10.16
CA VAL A 220 -2.47 -18.91 -11.37
C VAL A 220 -3.60 -17.95 -11.76
N MET A 221 -4.40 -17.49 -10.80
CA MET A 221 -5.47 -16.50 -11.03
C MET A 221 -4.91 -15.19 -11.57
N TRP A 222 -3.88 -14.65 -10.94
CA TRP A 222 -3.24 -13.41 -11.37
C TRP A 222 -2.70 -13.55 -12.80
N LEU A 223 -1.93 -14.62 -13.06
CA LEU A 223 -1.35 -14.88 -14.38
C LEU A 223 -2.44 -15.03 -15.46
N PHE A 224 -3.49 -15.78 -15.17
CA PHE A 224 -4.62 -15.96 -16.09
C PHE A 224 -5.27 -14.62 -16.46
N ILE A 225 -5.53 -13.76 -15.48
CA ILE A 225 -6.21 -12.48 -15.71
C ILE A 225 -5.31 -11.51 -16.48
N ILE A 226 -4.02 -11.39 -16.12
CA ILE A 226 -3.11 -10.47 -16.83
C ILE A 226 -2.78 -10.90 -18.25
N LEU A 227 -2.92 -12.22 -18.57
CA LEU A 227 -2.77 -12.73 -19.94
C LEU A 227 -4.00 -12.44 -20.82
N ARG A 228 -5.18 -12.25 -20.20
CA ARG A 228 -6.44 -12.05 -20.92
C ARG A 228 -6.89 -10.61 -20.99
N PHE A 229 -6.49 -9.77 -20.05
CA PHE A 229 -6.96 -8.40 -19.91
C PHE A 229 -5.78 -7.44 -19.69
N SER A 230 -5.82 -6.29 -20.38
CA SER A 230 -4.99 -5.14 -20.04
C SER A 230 -5.63 -4.38 -18.88
N LEU A 231 -5.10 -4.51 -17.68
CA LEU A 231 -5.65 -3.87 -16.49
C LEU A 231 -5.59 -2.33 -16.56
N TYR A 232 -4.61 -1.80 -17.30
CA TYR A 232 -4.45 -0.37 -17.49
C TYR A 232 -5.55 0.21 -18.39
N GLU A 233 -5.89 -0.50 -19.48
CA GLU A 233 -6.86 -0.06 -20.50
C GLU A 233 -8.32 -0.33 -20.11
N MET A 234 -8.55 -1.05 -19.00
CA MET A 234 -9.92 -1.32 -18.53
C MET A 234 -10.64 -0.01 -18.19
N SER A 235 -11.95 0.04 -18.49
CA SER A 235 -12.82 1.14 -18.10
C SER A 235 -12.84 1.38 -16.59
N ASP A 236 -13.23 2.60 -16.16
CA ASP A 236 -13.39 2.96 -14.74
C ASP A 236 -14.73 2.51 -14.13
N GLY A 237 -15.38 1.50 -14.71
CA GLY A 237 -16.60 0.90 -14.15
C GLY A 237 -16.34 0.17 -12.83
N GLY A 238 -17.33 0.15 -11.94
CA GLY A 238 -17.17 -0.45 -10.60
C GLY A 238 -16.69 -1.90 -10.63
N LEU A 239 -17.19 -2.73 -11.56
CA LEU A 239 -16.75 -4.12 -11.73
C LEU A 239 -15.27 -4.21 -12.17
N ALA A 240 -14.84 -3.32 -13.07
CA ALA A 240 -13.46 -3.27 -13.54
C ALA A 240 -12.50 -2.84 -12.41
N ILE A 241 -12.91 -1.91 -11.55
CA ILE A 241 -12.14 -1.50 -10.37
C ILE A 241 -11.98 -2.69 -9.41
N ILE A 242 -13.05 -3.45 -9.15
CA ILE A 242 -13.00 -4.63 -8.29
C ILE A 242 -12.10 -5.70 -8.90
N LEU A 243 -12.21 -5.97 -10.21
CA LEU A 243 -11.35 -6.95 -10.90
C LEU A 243 -9.88 -6.54 -10.85
N ARG A 244 -9.56 -5.27 -11.11
CA ARG A 244 -8.19 -4.73 -10.97
C ARG A 244 -7.66 -4.93 -9.55
N ALA A 245 -8.44 -4.56 -8.54
CA ALA A 245 -8.04 -4.69 -7.14
C ALA A 245 -7.82 -6.16 -6.74
N ALA A 246 -8.75 -7.06 -7.10
CA ALA A 246 -8.64 -8.49 -6.83
C ALA A 246 -7.42 -9.12 -7.52
N THR A 247 -7.20 -8.78 -8.79
CA THR A 247 -6.03 -9.24 -9.56
C THR A 247 -4.72 -8.74 -8.93
N SER A 248 -4.64 -7.46 -8.60
CA SER A 248 -3.45 -6.88 -7.96
C SER A 248 -3.19 -7.50 -6.58
N LEU A 249 -4.23 -7.78 -5.81
CA LEU A 249 -4.10 -8.44 -4.50
C LEU A 249 -3.58 -9.87 -4.66
N ALA A 250 -4.13 -10.64 -5.60
CA ALA A 250 -3.66 -12.00 -5.92
C ALA A 250 -2.18 -11.97 -6.35
N GLY A 251 -1.79 -11.04 -7.23
CA GLY A 251 -0.40 -10.85 -7.64
C GLY A 251 0.52 -10.48 -6.48
N CYS A 252 0.10 -9.61 -5.57
CA CYS A 252 0.87 -9.28 -4.38
C CYS A 252 1.09 -10.48 -3.45
N ILE A 253 0.07 -11.33 -3.26
CA ILE A 253 0.19 -12.58 -2.48
C ILE A 253 1.17 -13.53 -3.17
N ALA A 254 1.11 -13.66 -4.49
CA ALA A 254 2.04 -14.48 -5.27
C ALA A 254 3.49 -13.99 -5.13
N VAL A 255 3.73 -12.67 -5.21
CA VAL A 255 5.06 -12.08 -4.98
C VAL A 255 5.54 -12.30 -3.55
N CYS A 256 4.66 -12.22 -2.55
CA CYS A 256 5.02 -12.57 -1.17
C CYS A 256 5.53 -14.02 -1.05
N GLY A 257 4.87 -14.96 -1.73
CA GLY A 257 5.30 -16.36 -1.80
C GLY A 257 6.66 -16.50 -2.49
N LEU A 258 6.84 -15.87 -3.64
CA LEU A 258 8.12 -15.86 -4.37
C LEU A 258 9.26 -15.30 -3.51
N CYS A 259 9.05 -14.20 -2.80
CA CYS A 259 10.06 -13.62 -1.91
C CYS A 259 10.44 -14.56 -0.76
N LYS A 260 9.50 -15.38 -0.26
CA LYS A 260 9.81 -16.42 0.74
C LYS A 260 10.67 -17.52 0.17
N VAL A 261 10.38 -17.99 -1.05
CA VAL A 261 11.19 -18.99 -1.74
C VAL A 261 12.60 -18.46 -2.01
N LEU A 262 12.71 -17.22 -2.51
CA LEU A 262 14.01 -16.57 -2.71
C LEU A 262 14.83 -16.48 -1.42
N LEU A 263 14.18 -16.18 -0.32
CA LEU A 263 14.85 -16.13 0.99
C LEU A 263 15.42 -17.49 1.40
N LEU A 264 14.69 -18.59 1.12
CA LEU A 264 15.15 -19.95 1.42
C LEU A 264 16.31 -20.39 0.54
N VAL A 265 16.46 -19.85 -0.66
CA VAL A 265 17.54 -20.17 -1.60
C VAL A 265 18.81 -19.35 -1.31
N LEU A 266 18.64 -18.14 -0.73
CA LEU A 266 19.75 -17.20 -0.47
C LEU A 266 20.41 -17.39 0.90
N ILE A 267 19.82 -18.22 1.78
CA ILE A 267 20.33 -18.56 3.11
C ILE A 267 20.80 -20.02 3.12
#